data_91a920fc4ea61548caf1e1347bffb260
#
_entry.id   91a920fc4ea61548caf1e1347bffb260
#
_cell.length_a   1.000
_cell.length_b   1.000
_cell.length_c   1.000
_cell.angle_alpha   90.00
_cell.angle_beta   90.00
_cell.angle_gamma   90.00
#
_symmetry.space_group_name_H-M   'P 1'
#
loop_
_entity.id
_entity.type
_entity.pdbx_description
1 polymer ?
#
loop_
_entity_poly.entity_id
_entity_poly.type
_entity_poly.pdbx_seq_one_letter_code
_entity_poly.pdbx_strand_id
1 'polypeptide(L)'
;MLPLVFLNDFEITNEGTVFLSDSSWKYARRDNRRELIDGAPNGRLLRFEPSSGDLHTVVCGLHFPNGVEVDPSGKKLMLVESSRFRVLEVDLQALSSDARPSASLTDALRFCGEEEALPDGVRIFADALPGFADNLVFDETNGGYVVAAGTKVAAPFSPLHLALKKPGVFRSILGKLVPMGILDKLAPSYGLVFVLGLDGTVKESMHDATGRTAFVSTARRNSKSGYTFLGSSQNPYLGRVRL
;
A
#
# COMPACT_ATOMS: atom_id res chain seq x y z
N MET A 1 16.71 -10.47 -12.10
CA MET A 1 15.73 -9.64 -11.39
C MET A 1 14.35 -10.21 -11.61
N LEU A 2 13.46 -10.21 -10.60
CA LEU A 2 12.04 -10.56 -10.79
C LEU A 2 11.40 -9.55 -11.75
N PRO A 3 10.44 -9.98 -12.61
CA PRO A 3 9.80 -9.08 -13.55
C PRO A 3 9.06 -7.94 -12.83
N LEU A 4 9.03 -6.76 -13.45
CA LEU A 4 8.21 -5.62 -13.02
C LEU A 4 6.81 -5.83 -13.60
N VAL A 5 5.88 -6.34 -12.78
CA VAL A 5 4.55 -6.74 -13.26
C VAL A 5 3.47 -5.78 -12.79
N PHE A 6 3.60 -5.26 -11.56
CA PHE A 6 2.58 -4.41 -10.98
C PHE A 6 3.20 -3.23 -10.21
N LEU A 7 3.93 -2.37 -10.90
CA LEU A 7 4.33 -1.09 -10.31
C LEU A 7 3.08 -0.29 -9.93
N ASN A 8 3.06 0.25 -8.73
CA ASN A 8 1.87 0.90 -8.17
C ASN A 8 2.09 2.38 -7.91
N ASP A 9 2.94 2.73 -6.98
CA ASP A 9 3.20 4.11 -6.58
C ASP A 9 4.70 4.39 -6.53
N PHE A 10 5.08 5.67 -6.51
CA PHE A 10 6.47 6.07 -6.39
C PHE A 10 6.59 7.41 -5.66
N GLU A 11 7.73 7.60 -5.00
CA GLU A 11 8.11 8.84 -4.36
C GLU A 11 9.56 9.19 -4.72
N ILE A 12 9.85 10.49 -4.82
CA ILE A 12 11.17 10.99 -5.19
C ILE A 12 11.75 11.77 -4.01
N THR A 13 12.93 11.36 -3.55
CA THR A 13 13.65 12.07 -2.49
C THR A 13 14.23 13.40 -3.00
N ASN A 14 14.63 14.27 -2.09
CA ASN A 14 15.27 15.54 -2.42
C ASN A 14 16.58 15.36 -3.23
N GLU A 15 17.24 14.22 -3.06
CA GLU A 15 18.47 13.84 -3.76
C GLU A 15 18.20 13.26 -5.15
N GLY A 16 16.93 13.04 -5.51
CA GLY A 16 16.52 12.52 -6.81
C GLY A 16 16.44 11.00 -6.88
N THR A 17 16.68 10.28 -5.79
CA THR A 17 16.46 8.83 -5.71
C THR A 17 14.96 8.55 -5.75
N VAL A 18 14.54 7.56 -6.53
CA VAL A 18 13.14 7.17 -6.68
C VAL A 18 12.88 5.86 -5.96
N PHE A 19 11.91 5.88 -5.05
CA PHE A 19 11.39 4.66 -4.44
C PHE A 19 10.07 4.28 -5.10
N LEU A 20 9.90 2.99 -5.43
CA LEU A 20 8.72 2.48 -6.13
C LEU A 20 8.17 1.26 -5.38
N SER A 21 6.86 1.24 -5.17
CA SER A 21 6.17 0.02 -4.76
C SER A 21 5.86 -0.85 -5.99
N ASP A 22 6.24 -2.13 -5.93
CA ASP A 22 5.81 -3.16 -6.87
C ASP A 22 4.89 -4.11 -6.10
N SER A 23 3.58 -3.93 -6.28
CA SER A 23 2.56 -4.63 -5.50
C SER A 23 2.61 -6.14 -5.68
N SER A 24 3.07 -6.60 -6.83
CA SER A 24 3.20 -8.03 -7.12
C SER A 24 4.14 -8.30 -8.28
N TRP A 25 5.05 -9.24 -8.09
CA TRP A 25 5.80 -9.86 -9.20
C TRP A 25 5.02 -10.98 -9.87
N LYS A 26 3.89 -11.40 -9.27
CA LYS A 26 3.09 -12.57 -9.70
C LYS A 26 1.84 -12.18 -10.48
N TYR A 27 1.09 -11.18 -10.02
CA TYR A 27 -0.17 -10.77 -10.63
C TYR A 27 -0.05 -9.41 -11.30
N ALA A 28 -0.63 -9.27 -12.48
CA ALA A 28 -0.72 -7.99 -13.15
C ALA A 28 -1.79 -7.07 -12.50
N ARG A 29 -1.71 -5.76 -12.74
CA ARG A 29 -2.65 -4.76 -12.20
C ARG A 29 -4.12 -5.13 -12.44
N ARG A 30 -4.45 -5.71 -13.60
CA ARG A 30 -5.82 -6.17 -13.91
C ARG A 30 -6.33 -7.27 -12.97
N ASP A 31 -5.42 -8.01 -12.32
CA ASP A 31 -5.71 -9.10 -11.38
C ASP A 31 -5.53 -8.67 -9.92
N ASN A 32 -5.59 -7.36 -9.64
CA ASN A 32 -5.31 -6.78 -8.31
C ASN A 32 -6.13 -7.40 -7.17
N ARG A 33 -7.40 -7.77 -7.43
CA ARG A 33 -8.26 -8.42 -6.44
C ARG A 33 -7.75 -9.80 -6.06
N ARG A 34 -7.15 -10.51 -7.00
CA ARG A 34 -6.52 -11.82 -6.73
C ARG A 34 -5.33 -11.67 -5.84
N GLU A 35 -4.47 -10.67 -6.10
CA GLU A 35 -3.33 -10.36 -5.24
C GLU A 35 -3.77 -10.02 -3.83
N LEU A 36 -4.76 -9.13 -3.67
CA LEU A 36 -5.32 -8.76 -2.37
C LEU A 36 -5.85 -9.97 -1.59
N ILE A 37 -6.54 -10.91 -2.27
CA ILE A 37 -7.10 -12.10 -1.66
C ILE A 37 -6.02 -13.13 -1.39
N ASP A 38 -5.11 -13.38 -2.32
CA ASP A 38 -3.97 -14.29 -2.13
C ASP A 38 -3.17 -13.83 -0.89
N GLY A 39 -2.90 -12.54 -0.79
CA GLY A 39 -2.21 -11.92 0.34
C GLY A 39 -0.87 -12.57 0.62
N ALA A 40 -0.26 -13.15 -0.40
CA ALA A 40 1.07 -13.72 -0.33
C ALA A 40 2.14 -12.61 -0.38
N PRO A 41 3.38 -12.88 0.05
CA PRO A 41 4.47 -11.91 0.07
C PRO A 41 5.07 -11.68 -1.33
N ASN A 42 4.21 -11.33 -2.29
CA ASN A 42 4.60 -11.15 -3.71
C ASN A 42 5.10 -9.73 -4.02
N GLY A 43 5.08 -8.82 -3.06
CA GLY A 43 5.43 -7.43 -3.26
C GLY A 43 6.83 -7.07 -2.80
N ARG A 44 7.29 -5.91 -3.23
CA ARG A 44 8.60 -5.36 -2.88
C ARG A 44 8.64 -3.84 -2.97
N LEU A 45 9.59 -3.23 -2.27
CA LEU A 45 10.01 -1.85 -2.45
C LEU A 45 11.28 -1.84 -3.29
N LEU A 46 11.29 -1.00 -4.32
CA LEU A 46 12.40 -0.82 -5.23
C LEU A 46 13.01 0.57 -5.01
N ARG A 47 14.32 0.68 -5.21
CA ARG A 47 15.08 1.92 -5.27
C ARG A 47 15.69 2.06 -6.66
N PHE A 48 15.40 3.17 -7.31
CA PHE A 48 15.96 3.51 -8.61
C PHE A 48 16.81 4.77 -8.50
N GLU A 49 18.02 4.70 -9.05
CA GLU A 49 18.97 5.82 -9.13
C GLU A 49 19.01 6.34 -10.57
N PRO A 50 18.35 7.46 -10.88
CA PRO A 50 18.30 7.98 -12.25
C PRO A 50 19.68 8.33 -12.83
N SER A 51 20.64 8.71 -11.97
CA SER A 51 21.99 9.11 -12.39
C SER A 51 22.82 7.95 -12.95
N SER A 52 22.65 6.74 -12.43
CA SER A 52 23.34 5.53 -12.89
C SER A 52 22.45 4.60 -13.70
N GLY A 53 21.12 4.74 -13.58
CA GLY A 53 20.14 3.82 -14.15
C GLY A 53 19.97 2.52 -13.34
N ASP A 54 20.55 2.46 -12.15
CA ASP A 54 20.49 1.27 -11.30
C ASP A 54 19.12 1.11 -10.63
N LEU A 55 18.61 -0.12 -10.64
CA LEU A 55 17.37 -0.49 -9.98
C LEU A 55 17.63 -1.66 -9.03
N HIS A 56 17.34 -1.46 -7.74
CA HIS A 56 17.55 -2.44 -6.68
C HIS A 56 16.26 -2.77 -5.93
N THR A 57 16.11 -4.01 -5.47
CA THR A 57 15.11 -4.36 -4.47
C THR A 57 15.69 -4.08 -3.09
N VAL A 58 15.03 -3.21 -2.31
CA VAL A 58 15.50 -2.80 -0.98
C VAL A 58 14.71 -3.44 0.15
N VAL A 59 13.42 -3.71 -0.07
CA VAL A 59 12.58 -4.51 0.83
C VAL A 59 11.77 -5.46 -0.01
N CYS A 60 11.66 -6.72 0.40
CA CYS A 60 10.81 -7.71 -0.26
C CYS A 60 10.00 -8.54 0.75
N GLY A 61 9.17 -9.45 0.27
CA GLY A 61 8.26 -10.18 1.15
C GLY A 61 7.06 -9.34 1.59
N LEU A 62 6.74 -8.29 0.86
CA LEU A 62 5.64 -7.38 1.15
C LEU A 62 4.30 -7.91 0.62
N HIS A 63 3.22 -7.58 1.34
CA HIS A 63 1.87 -8.05 1.05
C HIS A 63 1.02 -6.94 0.41
N PHE A 64 1.09 -6.82 -0.90
CA PHE A 64 0.48 -5.75 -1.67
C PHE A 64 0.96 -4.37 -1.21
N PRO A 65 2.26 -4.06 -1.37
CA PRO A 65 2.74 -2.71 -1.14
C PRO A 65 2.05 -1.75 -2.12
N ASN A 66 1.59 -0.62 -1.58
CA ASN A 66 0.79 0.37 -2.29
C ASN A 66 1.42 1.74 -2.16
N GLY A 67 0.73 2.73 -1.60
CA GLY A 67 1.23 4.07 -1.44
C GLY A 67 2.58 4.15 -0.74
N VAL A 68 3.46 4.99 -1.25
CA VAL A 68 4.75 5.35 -0.68
C VAL A 68 4.82 6.86 -0.46
N GLU A 69 5.41 7.29 0.65
CA GLU A 69 5.59 8.70 0.99
C GLU A 69 6.87 8.87 1.79
N VAL A 70 7.76 9.72 1.36
CA VAL A 70 8.95 10.11 2.13
C VAL A 70 8.53 11.13 3.18
N ASP A 71 8.93 10.92 4.43
CA ASP A 71 8.63 11.84 5.51
C ASP A 71 9.33 13.21 5.28
N PRO A 72 8.87 14.30 5.90
CA PRO A 72 9.45 15.63 5.69
C PRO A 72 10.92 15.73 6.08
N SER A 73 11.44 14.82 6.90
CA SER A 73 12.87 14.79 7.24
C SER A 73 13.75 14.19 6.13
N GLY A 74 13.15 13.51 5.15
CA GLY A 74 13.86 12.77 4.12
C GLY A 74 14.57 11.51 4.62
N LYS A 75 14.36 11.11 5.88
CA LYS A 75 15.08 9.98 6.49
C LYS A 75 14.27 8.70 6.54
N LYS A 76 12.95 8.81 6.42
CA LYS A 76 12.01 7.71 6.53
C LYS A 76 11.09 7.67 5.33
N LEU A 77 10.66 6.48 4.98
CA LEU A 77 9.63 6.26 3.98
C LEU A 77 8.49 5.49 4.63
N MET A 78 7.28 5.99 4.43
CA MET A 78 6.07 5.32 4.83
C MET A 78 5.57 4.47 3.67
N LEU A 79 5.22 3.21 3.95
CA LEU A 79 4.81 2.25 2.94
C LEU A 79 3.53 1.54 3.37
N VAL A 80 2.47 1.65 2.59
CA VAL A 80 1.23 0.93 2.82
C VAL A 80 1.38 -0.55 2.44
N GLU A 81 0.99 -1.46 3.32
CA GLU A 81 0.74 -2.87 3.00
C GLU A 81 -0.76 -3.16 3.05
N SER A 82 -1.44 -3.04 1.90
CA SER A 82 -2.89 -3.12 1.81
C SER A 82 -3.46 -4.46 2.29
N SER A 83 -2.84 -5.58 1.94
CA SER A 83 -3.31 -6.93 2.32
C SER A 83 -3.05 -7.29 3.79
N ARG A 84 -2.23 -6.51 4.49
CA ARG A 84 -1.95 -6.66 5.93
C ARG A 84 -2.63 -5.60 6.78
N PHE A 85 -3.33 -4.64 6.16
CA PHE A 85 -4.01 -3.54 6.86
C PHE A 85 -3.07 -2.75 7.78
N ARG A 86 -1.87 -2.44 7.28
CA ARG A 86 -0.85 -1.74 8.05
C ARG A 86 -0.06 -0.75 7.20
N VAL A 87 0.62 0.15 7.88
CA VAL A 87 1.66 1.01 7.31
C VAL A 87 2.99 0.62 7.94
N LEU A 88 4.00 0.48 7.12
CA LEU A 88 5.38 0.29 7.52
C LEU A 88 6.11 1.63 7.51
N GLU A 89 7.05 1.80 8.44
CA GLU A 89 8.08 2.83 8.39
C GLU A 89 9.40 2.15 8.01
N VAL A 90 10.04 2.69 6.99
CA VAL A 90 11.32 2.23 6.47
C VAL A 90 12.36 3.31 6.76
N ASP A 91 13.40 2.98 7.50
CA ASP A 91 14.54 3.85 7.74
C ASP A 91 15.45 3.86 6.50
N LEU A 92 15.45 4.97 5.75
CA LEU A 92 16.21 5.09 4.52
C LEU A 92 17.74 5.09 4.76
N GLN A 93 18.19 5.41 5.96
CA GLN A 93 19.61 5.36 6.33
C GLN A 93 20.05 3.92 6.66
N ALA A 94 19.15 3.11 7.22
CA ALA A 94 19.40 1.70 7.51
C ALA A 94 19.37 0.83 6.25
N LEU A 95 18.67 1.27 5.20
CA LEU A 95 18.69 0.60 3.89
C LEU A 95 20.05 0.77 3.18
N SER A 96 21.13 0.74 3.93
CA SER A 96 22.49 0.88 3.42
C SER A 96 22.77 -0.12 2.29
N SER A 97 23.62 0.27 1.41
CA SER A 97 24.48 -0.38 0.38
C SER A 97 24.40 -1.91 0.13
N ASP A 98 23.75 -2.68 0.96
CA ASP A 98 23.57 -4.14 0.81
C ASP A 98 22.34 -4.53 -0.02
N ALA A 99 21.74 -3.59 -0.74
CA ALA A 99 20.77 -3.88 -1.78
C ALA A 99 21.41 -4.83 -2.82
N ARG A 100 21.32 -6.13 -2.56
CA ARG A 100 21.93 -7.13 -3.42
C ARG A 100 21.19 -7.18 -4.74
N PRO A 101 21.86 -6.94 -5.87
CA PRO A 101 21.27 -7.28 -7.15
C PRO A 101 21.01 -8.79 -7.11
N SER A 102 19.74 -9.16 -7.17
CA SER A 102 19.37 -10.59 -7.22
C SER A 102 19.93 -11.19 -8.51
N ALA A 103 20.95 -12.03 -8.37
CA ALA A 103 21.66 -12.62 -9.49
C ALA A 103 20.79 -13.59 -10.30
N SER A 104 19.73 -14.15 -9.69
CA SER A 104 18.80 -15.06 -10.37
C SER A 104 17.37 -14.94 -9.85
N LEU A 105 16.40 -15.39 -10.63
CA LEU A 105 14.99 -15.48 -10.22
C LEU A 105 14.83 -16.38 -8.96
N THR A 106 15.58 -17.48 -8.90
CA THR A 106 15.53 -18.44 -7.79
C THR A 106 16.06 -17.83 -6.50
N ASP A 107 17.13 -17.04 -6.57
CA ASP A 107 17.69 -16.36 -5.40
C ASP A 107 16.76 -15.23 -4.93
N ALA A 108 16.16 -14.51 -5.86
CA ALA A 108 15.15 -13.51 -5.54
C ALA A 108 13.93 -14.12 -4.85
N LEU A 109 13.44 -15.27 -5.32
CA LEU A 109 12.31 -15.99 -4.72
C LEU A 109 12.66 -16.54 -3.32
N ARG A 110 13.86 -17.05 -3.12
CA ARG A 110 14.33 -17.50 -1.81
C ARG A 110 14.47 -16.35 -0.84
N PHE A 111 15.02 -15.22 -1.31
CA PHE A 111 15.22 -14.05 -0.49
C PHE A 111 13.90 -13.34 -0.09
N CYS A 112 12.90 -13.35 -0.99
CA CYS A 112 11.62 -12.66 -0.82
C CYS A 112 10.46 -13.56 -0.35
N GLY A 113 10.66 -14.87 -0.23
CA GLY A 113 9.55 -15.83 -0.13
C GLY A 113 9.26 -16.41 1.26
N GLU A 114 10.06 -16.19 2.27
CA GLU A 114 10.01 -17.00 3.49
C GLU A 114 9.82 -16.24 4.82
N GLU A 115 9.55 -14.92 4.86
CA GLU A 115 9.62 -14.23 6.15
C GLU A 115 8.31 -13.64 6.68
N GLU A 116 7.99 -14.04 7.91
CA GLU A 116 7.09 -13.35 8.83
C GLU A 116 7.76 -12.15 9.54
N ALA A 117 9.09 -12.07 9.54
CA ALA A 117 9.85 -11.00 10.20
C ALA A 117 10.17 -9.86 9.22
N LEU A 118 9.98 -8.64 9.69
CA LEU A 118 10.38 -7.44 8.95
C LEU A 118 11.92 -7.34 8.96
N PRO A 119 12.56 -6.92 7.85
CA PRO A 119 14.00 -6.73 7.81
C PRO A 119 14.45 -5.57 8.69
N ASP A 120 15.76 -5.54 9.00
CA ASP A 120 16.35 -4.44 9.75
C ASP A 120 16.05 -3.09 9.10
N GLY A 121 15.75 -2.09 9.94
CA GLY A 121 15.35 -0.76 9.46
C GLY A 121 13.88 -0.65 9.00
N VAL A 122 13.10 -1.73 9.07
CA VAL A 122 11.65 -1.71 8.77
C VAL A 122 10.86 -2.05 10.03
N ARG A 123 9.87 -1.21 10.37
CA ARG A 123 8.98 -1.46 11.50
C ARG A 123 7.53 -1.17 11.16
N ILE A 124 6.62 -1.75 11.91
CA ILE A 124 5.20 -1.39 11.81
C ILE A 124 5.01 0.01 12.41
N PHE A 125 4.50 0.94 11.60
CA PHE A 125 4.12 2.28 12.03
C PHE A 125 2.68 2.33 12.52
N ALA A 126 1.75 1.76 11.74
CA ALA A 126 0.34 1.66 12.10
C ALA A 126 -0.18 0.27 11.72
N ASP A 127 -1.02 -0.31 12.55
CA ASP A 127 -1.59 -1.65 12.34
C ASP A 127 -3.10 -1.63 12.50
N ALA A 128 -3.76 -2.72 12.09
CA ALA A 128 -5.21 -2.89 12.19
C ALA A 128 -6.01 -1.72 11.56
N LEU A 129 -5.57 -1.25 10.40
CA LEU A 129 -6.23 -0.15 9.68
C LEU A 129 -7.70 -0.47 9.37
N PRO A 130 -8.59 0.55 9.34
CA PRO A 130 -10.04 0.35 9.19
C PRO A 130 -10.47 -0.05 7.77
N GLY A 131 -9.56 -0.08 6.81
CA GLY A 131 -9.83 -0.41 5.41
C GLY A 131 -8.60 -0.85 4.64
N PHE A 132 -8.80 -1.23 3.39
CA PHE A 132 -7.71 -1.47 2.45
C PHE A 132 -7.08 -0.14 2.07
N ALA A 133 -6.08 0.27 2.85
CA ALA A 133 -5.34 1.47 2.56
C ALA A 133 -4.72 1.40 1.15
N ASP A 134 -4.82 2.50 0.43
CA ASP A 134 -4.28 2.68 -0.93
C ASP A 134 -3.08 3.62 -0.85
N ASN A 135 -3.22 4.90 -1.14
CA ASN A 135 -2.15 5.85 -0.99
C ASN A 135 -2.24 6.65 0.31
N LEU A 136 -1.10 7.11 0.78
CA LEU A 136 -0.97 8.01 1.91
C LEU A 136 -0.19 9.27 1.50
N VAL A 137 -0.47 10.39 2.16
CA VAL A 137 0.20 11.67 1.90
C VAL A 137 0.43 12.38 3.23
N PHE A 138 1.61 12.94 3.44
CA PHE A 138 1.88 13.74 4.63
C PHE A 138 1.03 15.01 4.67
N ASP A 139 0.38 15.28 5.79
CA ASP A 139 -0.41 16.48 6.04
C ASP A 139 0.46 17.54 6.73
N GLU A 140 1.03 18.42 5.95
CA GLU A 140 1.89 19.51 6.45
C GLU A 140 1.16 20.47 7.43
N THR A 141 -0.16 20.51 7.38
CA THR A 141 -0.95 21.45 8.18
C THR A 141 -1.15 20.98 9.62
N ASN A 142 -1.50 19.71 9.78
CA ASN A 142 -1.87 19.16 11.08
C ASN A 142 -0.81 18.18 11.63
N GLY A 143 0.16 17.84 10.82
CA GLY A 143 1.08 16.74 11.07
C GLY A 143 0.40 15.36 10.93
N GLY A 144 1.14 14.35 10.54
CA GLY A 144 0.60 13.00 10.31
C GLY A 144 0.32 12.70 8.85
N TYR A 145 -0.44 11.64 8.58
CA TYR A 145 -0.64 11.14 7.22
C TYR A 145 -2.12 10.99 6.90
N VAL A 146 -2.57 11.58 5.81
CA VAL A 146 -3.90 11.34 5.24
C VAL A 146 -3.83 10.07 4.41
N VAL A 147 -4.63 9.08 4.76
CA VAL A 147 -4.65 7.77 4.11
C VAL A 147 -5.99 7.56 3.43
N ALA A 148 -5.95 7.28 2.14
CA ALA A 148 -7.11 6.86 1.37
C ALA A 148 -7.29 5.34 1.48
N ALA A 149 -8.52 4.86 1.48
CA ALA A 149 -8.82 3.44 1.48
C ALA A 149 -9.79 3.07 0.35
N GLY A 150 -9.39 2.08 -0.44
CA GLY A 150 -10.19 1.59 -1.56
C GLY A 150 -11.54 1.01 -1.14
N THR A 151 -11.62 0.45 0.06
CA THR A 151 -12.88 0.07 0.72
C THR A 151 -12.65 -0.18 2.21
N LYS A 152 -13.72 -0.20 2.99
CA LYS A 152 -13.65 -0.53 4.42
C LYS A 152 -13.49 -2.03 4.67
N VAL A 153 -12.84 -2.35 5.78
CA VAL A 153 -12.93 -3.68 6.40
C VAL A 153 -14.06 -3.65 7.43
N ALA A 154 -15.20 -4.23 7.08
CA ALA A 154 -16.29 -4.32 8.02
C ALA A 154 -16.01 -5.46 9.02
N ALA A 155 -15.47 -5.14 10.18
CA ALA A 155 -15.44 -6.05 11.31
C ALA A 155 -16.82 -6.07 11.98
N PRO A 156 -17.22 -7.19 12.61
CA PRO A 156 -16.63 -8.53 12.63
C PRO A 156 -17.24 -9.49 11.60
N PHE A 157 -18.17 -9.06 10.75
CA PHE A 157 -19.06 -9.94 9.98
C PHE A 157 -18.88 -9.88 8.46
N SER A 158 -17.87 -9.21 7.95
CA SER A 158 -17.60 -9.29 6.52
C SER A 158 -17.08 -10.68 6.16
N PRO A 159 -17.73 -11.41 5.24
CA PRO A 159 -17.21 -12.69 4.75
C PRO A 159 -15.78 -12.56 4.21
N LEU A 160 -15.47 -11.42 3.59
CA LEU A 160 -14.14 -11.11 3.10
C LEU A 160 -13.13 -11.00 4.25
N HIS A 161 -13.45 -10.27 5.31
CA HIS A 161 -12.59 -10.16 6.48
C HIS A 161 -12.31 -11.51 7.15
N LEU A 162 -13.34 -12.37 7.27
CA LEU A 162 -13.20 -13.74 7.79
C LEU A 162 -12.32 -14.59 6.87
N ALA A 163 -12.47 -14.47 5.54
CA ALA A 163 -11.63 -15.16 4.56
C ALA A 163 -10.17 -14.68 4.63
N LEU A 164 -9.95 -13.40 4.81
CA LEU A 164 -8.62 -12.80 4.91
C LEU A 164 -7.86 -13.17 6.19
N LYS A 165 -8.57 -13.60 7.25
CA LYS A 165 -7.96 -14.16 8.47
C LYS A 165 -7.53 -15.62 8.34
N LYS A 166 -7.94 -16.32 7.28
CA LYS A 166 -7.58 -17.72 7.07
C LYS A 166 -6.14 -17.87 6.54
N PRO A 167 -5.52 -19.07 6.69
CA PRO A 167 -4.19 -19.34 6.19
C PRO A 167 -4.03 -19.01 4.70
N GLY A 168 -2.83 -18.63 4.29
CA GLY A 168 -2.51 -18.24 2.92
C GLY A 168 -2.91 -19.27 1.85
N VAL A 169 -2.80 -20.57 2.16
CA VAL A 169 -3.23 -21.65 1.25
C VAL A 169 -4.72 -21.54 0.90
N PHE A 170 -5.59 -21.30 1.90
CA PHE A 170 -7.02 -21.12 1.67
C PHE A 170 -7.30 -19.88 0.83
N ARG A 171 -6.62 -18.77 1.13
CA ARG A 171 -6.74 -17.51 0.38
C ARG A 171 -6.28 -17.69 -1.07
N SER A 172 -5.16 -18.37 -1.27
CA SER A 172 -4.62 -18.66 -2.60
C SER A 172 -5.57 -19.49 -3.45
N ILE A 173 -6.22 -20.52 -2.86
CA ILE A 173 -7.23 -21.32 -3.53
C ILE A 173 -8.44 -20.45 -3.89
N LEU A 174 -8.94 -19.64 -2.96
CA LEU A 174 -10.07 -18.73 -3.18
C LEU A 174 -9.78 -17.75 -4.33
N GLY A 175 -8.61 -17.11 -4.33
CA GLY A 175 -8.19 -16.18 -5.39
C GLY A 175 -8.09 -16.82 -6.77
N LYS A 176 -7.76 -18.12 -6.84
CA LYS A 176 -7.66 -18.86 -8.10
C LYS A 176 -9.01 -19.33 -8.63
N LEU A 177 -9.91 -19.75 -7.74
CA LEU A 177 -11.18 -20.37 -8.13
C LEU A 177 -12.31 -19.39 -8.36
N VAL A 178 -12.30 -18.24 -7.68
CA VAL A 178 -13.37 -17.23 -7.80
C VAL A 178 -13.13 -16.36 -9.04
N PRO A 179 -14.09 -16.26 -9.96
CA PRO A 179 -13.98 -15.35 -11.11
C PRO A 179 -13.82 -13.88 -10.67
N MET A 180 -13.00 -13.11 -11.40
CA MET A 180 -12.75 -11.70 -11.11
C MET A 180 -14.02 -10.87 -10.97
N GLY A 181 -15.01 -11.06 -11.86
CA GLY A 181 -16.27 -10.33 -11.80
C GLY A 181 -17.11 -10.59 -10.54
N ILE A 182 -16.85 -11.70 -9.83
CA ILE A 182 -17.44 -11.97 -8.50
C ILE A 182 -16.62 -11.25 -7.43
N LEU A 183 -15.30 -11.29 -7.52
CA LEU A 183 -14.40 -10.62 -6.59
C LEU A 183 -14.63 -9.10 -6.58
N ASP A 184 -14.87 -8.51 -7.74
CA ASP A 184 -15.19 -7.08 -7.86
C ASP A 184 -16.48 -6.70 -7.14
N LYS A 185 -17.48 -7.58 -7.15
CA LYS A 185 -18.76 -7.37 -6.48
C LYS A 185 -18.71 -7.60 -4.97
N LEU A 186 -17.70 -8.27 -4.47
CA LEU A 186 -17.53 -8.51 -3.03
C LEU A 186 -16.99 -7.28 -2.28
N ALA A 187 -16.38 -6.34 -2.98
CA ALA A 187 -15.90 -5.10 -2.38
C ALA A 187 -17.08 -4.12 -2.19
N PRO A 188 -17.43 -3.73 -0.97
CA PRO A 188 -18.51 -2.77 -0.77
C PRO A 188 -18.13 -1.40 -1.35
N SER A 189 -19.07 -0.76 -2.05
CA SER A 189 -18.94 0.64 -2.46
C SER A 189 -19.01 1.50 -1.21
N TYR A 190 -17.86 2.00 -0.77
CA TYR A 190 -17.72 2.78 0.45
C TYR A 190 -16.54 3.74 0.35
N GLY A 191 -16.79 5.00 0.67
CA GLY A 191 -15.73 6.01 0.76
C GLY A 191 -15.13 6.01 2.16
N LEU A 192 -13.82 5.89 2.24
CA LEU A 192 -13.08 5.94 3.49
C LEU A 192 -11.77 6.69 3.31
N VAL A 193 -11.58 7.70 4.13
CA VAL A 193 -10.29 8.38 4.32
C VAL A 193 -10.07 8.50 5.82
N PHE A 194 -8.85 8.31 6.29
CA PHE A 194 -8.52 8.49 7.69
C PHE A 194 -7.16 9.18 7.86
N VAL A 195 -6.93 9.72 9.03
CA VAL A 195 -5.68 10.41 9.37
C VAL A 195 -4.96 9.63 10.44
N LEU A 196 -3.71 9.29 10.15
CA LEU A 196 -2.77 8.74 11.12
C LEU A 196 -1.97 9.87 11.76
N GLY A 197 -1.87 9.84 13.08
CA GLY A 197 -0.92 10.68 13.79
C GLY A 197 0.52 10.19 13.60
N LEU A 198 1.49 11.01 14.02
CA LEU A 198 2.91 10.63 14.00
C LEU A 198 3.25 9.44 14.93
N ASP A 199 2.32 9.08 15.81
CA ASP A 199 2.37 7.91 16.68
C ASP A 199 1.75 6.64 16.03
N GLY A 200 1.31 6.73 14.78
CA GLY A 200 0.67 5.63 14.04
C GLY A 200 -0.78 5.36 14.44
N THR A 201 -1.37 6.12 15.35
CA THR A 201 -2.78 5.94 15.74
C THR A 201 -3.73 6.68 14.81
N VAL A 202 -4.91 6.10 14.57
CA VAL A 202 -5.98 6.77 13.82
C VAL A 202 -6.55 7.90 14.66
N LYS A 203 -6.38 9.14 14.19
CA LYS A 203 -6.87 10.36 14.86
C LYS A 203 -8.24 10.78 14.37
N GLU A 204 -8.52 10.56 13.09
CA GLU A 204 -9.71 11.02 12.41
C GLU A 204 -10.11 10.04 11.32
N SER A 205 -11.39 9.90 11.02
CA SER A 205 -11.88 9.12 9.90
C SER A 205 -13.08 9.78 9.25
N MET A 206 -13.13 9.74 7.93
CA MET A 206 -14.17 10.30 7.09
C MET A 206 -14.83 9.19 6.29
N HIS A 207 -16.14 9.13 6.32
CA HIS A 207 -16.90 8.02 5.77
C HIS A 207 -17.97 8.50 4.80
N ASP A 208 -18.03 7.91 3.61
CA ASP A 208 -19.20 7.99 2.73
C ASP A 208 -19.84 6.62 2.60
N ALA A 209 -20.86 6.39 3.43
CA ALA A 209 -21.65 5.15 3.41
C ALA A 209 -22.60 5.07 2.21
N THR A 210 -22.81 6.17 1.48
CA THR A 210 -23.67 6.17 0.27
C THR A 210 -22.96 5.54 -0.93
N GLY A 211 -21.64 5.42 -0.87
CA GLY A 211 -20.82 4.90 -1.94
C GLY A 211 -20.64 5.85 -3.13
N ARG A 212 -21.06 7.11 -3.02
CA ARG A 212 -20.85 8.10 -4.09
C ARG A 212 -19.38 8.42 -4.31
N THR A 213 -18.59 8.46 -3.22
CA THR A 213 -17.14 8.64 -3.23
C THR A 213 -16.43 7.33 -2.87
N ALA A 214 -16.87 6.21 -3.43
CA ALA A 214 -16.27 4.91 -3.16
C ALA A 214 -14.90 4.74 -3.83
N PHE A 215 -14.15 3.74 -3.37
CA PHE A 215 -12.86 3.35 -3.95
C PHE A 215 -11.85 4.51 -4.02
N VAL A 216 -11.77 5.25 -2.92
CA VAL A 216 -10.83 6.37 -2.81
C VAL A 216 -9.41 5.81 -2.83
N SER A 217 -8.63 6.24 -3.82
CA SER A 217 -7.24 5.80 -3.99
C SER A 217 -6.22 6.82 -3.48
N THR A 218 -6.59 8.10 -3.47
CA THR A 218 -5.74 9.15 -2.91
C THR A 218 -6.59 10.25 -2.27
N ALA A 219 -6.06 10.87 -1.22
CA ALA A 219 -6.70 12.00 -0.55
C ALA A 219 -5.62 13.00 -0.13
N ARG A 220 -5.79 14.27 -0.50
CA ARG A 220 -4.84 15.33 -0.16
C ARG A 220 -5.54 16.55 0.38
N ARG A 221 -5.17 16.96 1.58
CA ARG A 221 -5.59 18.24 2.17
C ARG A 221 -4.87 19.41 1.50
N ASN A 222 -5.60 20.48 1.27
CA ASN A 222 -5.04 21.73 0.80
C ASN A 222 -5.32 22.82 1.85
N SER A 223 -4.29 23.21 2.58
CA SER A 223 -4.35 24.17 3.66
C SER A 223 -4.87 25.55 3.23
N LYS A 224 -4.54 25.97 2.00
CA LYS A 224 -4.94 27.29 1.49
C LYS A 224 -6.44 27.37 1.18
N SER A 225 -7.03 26.30 0.70
CA SER A 225 -8.46 26.27 0.31
C SER A 225 -9.37 25.69 1.39
N GLY A 226 -8.83 24.96 2.38
CA GLY A 226 -9.59 24.23 3.39
C GLY A 226 -10.37 23.04 2.83
N TYR A 227 -9.99 22.56 1.62
CA TYR A 227 -10.59 21.37 1.01
C TYR A 227 -9.64 20.19 1.08
N THR A 228 -10.24 19.00 1.21
CA THR A 228 -9.58 17.72 0.91
C THR A 228 -10.04 17.27 -0.46
N PHE A 229 -9.08 17.01 -1.36
CA PHE A 229 -9.34 16.46 -2.69
C PHE A 229 -9.23 14.95 -2.65
N LEU A 230 -10.14 14.26 -3.34
CA LEU A 230 -10.29 12.81 -3.33
C LEU A 230 -10.19 12.28 -4.76
N GLY A 231 -9.17 11.46 -5.03
CA GLY A 231 -9.06 10.69 -6.25
C GLY A 231 -9.58 9.26 -6.05
N SER A 232 -10.12 8.67 -7.10
CA SER A 232 -10.62 7.30 -7.08
C SER A 232 -10.15 6.55 -8.32
N SER A 233 -9.81 5.27 -8.15
CA SER A 233 -9.45 4.40 -9.26
C SER A 233 -10.64 3.98 -10.14
N GLN A 234 -11.87 4.23 -9.69
CA GLN A 234 -13.09 3.79 -10.37
C GLN A 234 -14.05 4.92 -10.73
N ASN A 235 -14.03 6.03 -9.99
CA ASN A 235 -14.93 7.15 -10.24
C ASN A 235 -14.39 8.07 -11.35
N PRO A 236 -15.24 8.55 -12.27
CA PRO A 236 -14.83 9.40 -13.39
C PRO A 236 -14.70 10.88 -13.00
N TYR A 237 -14.59 11.21 -11.71
CA TYR A 237 -14.53 12.58 -11.21
C TYR A 237 -13.53 12.71 -10.06
N LEU A 238 -13.03 13.91 -9.85
CA LEU A 238 -12.29 14.32 -8.67
C LEU A 238 -13.28 14.81 -7.61
N GLY A 239 -13.27 14.15 -6.46
CA GLY A 239 -14.07 14.59 -5.31
C GLY A 239 -13.39 15.73 -4.56
N ARG A 240 -14.19 16.54 -3.86
CA ARG A 240 -13.70 17.48 -2.85
C ARG A 240 -14.65 17.56 -1.67
N VAL A 241 -14.11 17.64 -0.50
CA VAL A 241 -14.86 17.84 0.75
C VAL A 241 -14.22 18.95 1.56
N ARG A 242 -15.02 19.77 2.21
CA ARG A 242 -14.53 20.75 3.18
C ARG A 242 -14.60 20.11 4.56
N LEU A 243 -13.48 20.14 5.27
CA LEU A 243 -13.34 19.56 6.60
C LEU A 243 -13.01 20.66 7.59
#